data_a1261a3ad7919870bd6279f0ecf7e279
#
_entry.id   a1261a3ad7919870bd6279f0ecf7e279
#
_cell.length_a   1.000
_cell.length_b   1.000
_cell.length_c   1.000
_cell.angle_alpha   90.00
_cell.angle_beta   90.00
_cell.angle_gamma   90.00
#
_symmetry.space_group_name_H-M   'P 1'
#
loop_
_entity.id
_entity.type
_entity.pdbx_description
1 polymer ?
#
loop_
_entity_poly.entity_id
_entity_poly.type
_entity_poly.pdbx_seq_one_letter_code
_entity_poly.pdbx_strand_id
1 'polypeptide(L)'
;MKKIAIFLVAAFALLGVNTANAQSRTSYFMEGSYFRTEFNPALTPTRGYVMIPGLSGVNLNVGTNFLSLDNFIYERNGQLVTAMHRDVTTEEFLGNMPKNLKVTANANMNLLGMGFYTKKMFWNFGANLRTDNNLVISPDLFRVVKSLGNGTHDLGSTALNVNAYVETYAGVSFPLFKWLTIGVRGKFLIGMANVRAEFNKLALTINEDIVTAQMDGEWRANSIVLTNEALAKSGEVKFIDLLDFSQEHLTNSINSFGTAIDFGVEMRFMNDHLKVSAAVTDLGFIKWSKDTHIGGRATGGFEFTGVALSDAGVNTDDVVRPINGEEDFINLEDGIMRGTYDGYANRLTCSLNAGVEYNMLKNKIAFGIFSQTKMLNTTTSSTYYSEITASVNLRPMNWISATVSHTMLNGNDAGIFGAAINFHPALFNFYLGVDFIDSNYVNLLSGTDQILPFPRNAKSLNVYAGVAFNFARPKHLRPEKKKQRFE
;
A
#
# COMPACT_ATOMS: atom_id res chain seq x y z
N MET A 1 8.77 4.42 -27.36
CA MET A 1 9.04 4.89 -26.00
C MET A 1 7.94 5.84 -25.48
N LYS A 2 7.50 6.87 -26.22
CA LYS A 2 6.36 7.76 -25.78
C LYS A 2 5.10 6.99 -25.39
N LYS A 3 4.72 5.93 -26.14
CA LYS A 3 3.55 5.09 -25.83
C LYS A 3 3.72 4.26 -24.55
N ILE A 4 4.94 3.87 -24.20
CA ILE A 4 5.22 3.12 -22.98
C ILE A 4 5.18 4.05 -21.74
N ALA A 5 5.69 5.28 -21.85
CA ALA A 5 5.59 6.28 -20.79
C ALA A 5 4.14 6.69 -20.53
N ILE A 6 3.37 6.93 -21.58
CA ILE A 6 1.93 7.24 -21.48
C ILE A 6 1.17 6.04 -20.90
N PHE A 7 1.52 4.81 -21.30
CA PHE A 7 0.91 3.59 -20.74
C PHE A 7 1.24 3.40 -19.27
N LEU A 8 2.49 3.70 -18.87
CA LEU A 8 2.89 3.67 -17.46
C LEU A 8 2.17 4.76 -16.64
N VAL A 9 2.07 5.99 -17.14
CA VAL A 9 1.34 7.08 -16.45
C VAL A 9 -0.16 6.81 -16.43
N ALA A 10 -0.76 6.30 -17.51
CA ALA A 10 -2.15 5.90 -17.55
C ALA A 10 -2.42 4.66 -16.66
N ALA A 11 -1.50 3.70 -16.60
CA ALA A 11 -1.58 2.58 -15.68
C ALA A 11 -1.46 3.06 -14.22
N PHE A 12 -0.62 4.06 -13.94
CA PHE A 12 -0.58 4.73 -12.63
C PHE A 12 -1.88 5.46 -12.29
N ALA A 13 -2.48 6.17 -13.24
CA ALA A 13 -3.77 6.85 -13.05
C ALA A 13 -4.94 5.87 -12.89
N LEU A 14 -4.90 4.72 -13.57
CA LEU A 14 -5.89 3.64 -13.44
C LEU A 14 -5.72 2.79 -12.18
N LEU A 15 -4.50 2.74 -11.59
CA LEU A 15 -4.24 2.12 -10.30
C LEU A 15 -4.70 2.98 -9.10
N GLY A 16 -5.24 4.17 -9.35
CA GLY A 16 -5.79 5.09 -8.34
C GLY A 16 -7.07 4.63 -7.65
N VAL A 17 -7.47 3.36 -7.76
CA VAL A 17 -8.67 2.84 -7.12
C VAL A 17 -8.32 1.70 -6.18
N ASN A 18 -8.35 2.03 -4.88
CA ASN A 18 -8.63 1.14 -3.72
C ASN A 18 -7.57 0.13 -3.27
N THR A 19 -7.04 0.33 -2.18
CA THR A 19 -7.12 -0.10 -0.77
C THR A 19 -6.12 -1.13 -0.22
N ALA A 20 -5.66 -0.94 0.98
CA ALA A 20 -5.03 -1.72 2.05
C ALA A 20 -3.66 -2.39 1.89
N ASN A 21 -2.87 -2.17 2.92
CA ASN A 21 -1.55 -2.74 3.09
C ASN A 21 -1.59 -4.24 3.44
N ALA A 22 -1.22 -5.10 2.53
CA ALA A 22 -0.71 -6.42 2.84
C ALA A 22 0.49 -6.71 1.93
N GLN A 23 1.64 -6.96 2.48
CA GLN A 23 2.70 -7.65 1.78
C GLN A 23 2.38 -9.14 1.80
N SER A 24 2.88 -9.92 0.85
CA SER A 24 2.69 -11.36 0.68
C SER A 24 3.04 -12.17 1.95
N ARG A 25 2.24 -12.01 3.01
CA ARG A 25 2.46 -12.55 4.37
C ARG A 25 2.63 -14.05 4.37
N THR A 26 1.77 -14.72 3.59
CA THR A 26 1.77 -16.16 3.43
C THR A 26 3.11 -16.69 2.92
N SER A 27 3.85 -15.88 2.15
CA SER A 27 5.14 -16.29 1.59
C SER A 27 6.34 -16.11 2.52
N TYR A 28 6.17 -15.52 3.70
CA TYR A 28 7.28 -15.22 4.61
C TYR A 28 8.16 -16.42 4.92
N PHE A 29 7.56 -17.60 5.12
CA PHE A 29 8.27 -18.83 5.44
C PHE A 29 8.59 -19.73 4.24
N MET A 30 8.39 -19.24 3.01
CA MET A 30 8.69 -20.01 1.78
C MET A 30 10.20 -19.98 1.46
N GLU A 31 10.97 -20.91 2.00
CA GLU A 31 12.44 -20.92 1.97
C GLU A 31 13.07 -20.89 0.56
N GLY A 32 12.38 -21.37 -0.45
CA GLY A 32 12.85 -21.36 -1.84
C GLY A 32 12.72 -20.01 -2.53
N SER A 33 11.90 -19.11 -1.99
CA SER A 33 11.59 -17.83 -2.62
C SER A 33 12.67 -16.79 -2.38
N TYR A 34 13.13 -16.13 -3.44
CA TYR A 34 14.01 -14.97 -3.35
C TYR A 34 13.28 -13.73 -2.78
N PHE A 35 11.98 -13.70 -2.88
CA PHE A 35 11.12 -12.63 -2.41
C PHE A 35 11.17 -12.39 -0.89
N ARG A 36 11.50 -13.42 -0.12
CA ARG A 36 11.62 -13.32 1.36
C ARG A 36 12.62 -12.26 1.82
N THR A 37 13.62 -11.96 1.00
CA THR A 37 14.63 -10.93 1.32
C THR A 37 14.04 -9.52 1.39
N GLU A 38 12.84 -9.28 0.86
CA GLU A 38 12.13 -8.01 0.98
C GLU A 38 11.54 -7.78 2.38
N PHE A 39 11.19 -8.87 3.08
CA PHE A 39 10.71 -8.80 4.46
C PHE A 39 11.85 -8.77 5.48
N ASN A 40 12.92 -9.50 5.17
CA ASN A 40 14.04 -9.63 6.08
C ASN A 40 15.30 -9.99 5.26
N PRO A 41 16.29 -9.09 5.18
CA PRO A 41 17.48 -9.34 4.39
C PRO A 41 18.32 -10.54 4.87
N ALA A 42 18.10 -11.05 6.10
CA ALA A 42 18.76 -12.27 6.59
C ALA A 42 18.11 -13.56 6.04
N LEU A 43 16.88 -13.52 5.51
CA LEU A 43 16.16 -14.68 4.98
C LEU A 43 16.56 -14.97 3.54
N THR A 44 17.72 -15.57 3.35
CA THR A 44 18.27 -15.82 2.02
C THR A 44 17.64 -17.02 1.31
N PRO A 45 17.45 -16.99 -0.03
CA PRO A 45 16.98 -18.11 -0.80
C PRO A 45 18.01 -19.25 -0.87
N THR A 46 17.60 -20.45 -1.20
CA THR A 46 18.48 -21.63 -1.26
C THR A 46 19.41 -21.67 -2.48
N ARG A 47 19.21 -20.77 -3.46
CA ARG A 47 19.96 -20.67 -4.71
C ARG A 47 20.22 -19.22 -5.06
N GLY A 48 21.22 -19.00 -5.91
CA GLY A 48 21.33 -17.73 -6.63
C GLY A 48 20.21 -17.60 -7.65
N TYR A 49 19.88 -16.35 -8.01
CA TYR A 49 18.84 -16.05 -8.99
C TYR A 49 19.19 -14.82 -9.84
N VAL A 50 18.58 -14.76 -11.01
CA VAL A 50 18.51 -13.55 -11.85
C VAL A 50 17.06 -13.29 -12.17
N MET A 51 16.62 -12.07 -11.95
CA MET A 51 15.27 -11.61 -12.25
C MET A 51 15.09 -11.34 -13.75
N ILE A 52 13.89 -11.61 -14.24
CA ILE A 52 13.44 -11.24 -15.58
C ILE A 52 12.72 -9.91 -15.48
N PRO A 53 13.16 -8.86 -16.17
CA PRO A 53 12.54 -7.55 -16.08
C PRO A 53 11.03 -7.59 -16.28
N GLY A 54 10.28 -7.02 -15.32
CA GLY A 54 8.82 -6.93 -15.34
C GLY A 54 8.05 -8.24 -15.06
N LEU A 55 8.73 -9.40 -14.96
CA LEU A 55 8.10 -10.70 -14.70
C LEU A 55 8.53 -11.33 -13.37
N SER A 56 9.59 -10.84 -12.77
CA SER A 56 10.18 -11.49 -11.58
C SER A 56 9.51 -11.15 -10.27
N GLY A 57 8.53 -10.29 -10.26
CA GLY A 57 7.74 -10.03 -9.08
C GLY A 57 6.79 -8.87 -9.31
N VAL A 58 5.52 -9.20 -9.22
CA VAL A 58 4.46 -8.22 -9.10
C VAL A 58 3.73 -8.54 -7.81
N ASN A 59 3.59 -7.55 -6.97
CA ASN A 59 2.79 -7.61 -5.76
C ASN A 59 1.82 -6.44 -5.79
N LEU A 60 0.54 -6.77 -5.84
CA LEU A 60 -0.57 -5.81 -5.80
C LEU A 60 -1.32 -6.01 -4.50
N ASN A 61 -1.43 -4.94 -3.79
CA ASN A 61 -1.93 -4.96 -2.44
C ASN A 61 -3.00 -3.91 -2.21
N VAL A 62 -4.11 -4.33 -1.64
CA VAL A 62 -5.35 -3.59 -1.49
C VAL A 62 -6.01 -3.90 -0.13
N GLY A 63 -6.37 -2.90 0.72
CA GLY A 63 -7.17 -3.13 1.95
C GLY A 63 -7.66 -1.87 2.64
N THR A 64 -8.57 -2.12 3.52
CA THR A 64 -9.33 -1.13 4.25
C THR A 64 -9.65 -1.69 5.64
N ASN A 65 -9.89 -0.82 6.59
CA ASN A 65 -10.29 -1.26 7.91
C ASN A 65 -11.82 -1.25 8.12
N PHE A 66 -12.60 -0.86 7.11
CA PHE A 66 -14.04 -0.66 7.25
C PHE A 66 -14.94 -1.32 6.19
N LEU A 67 -14.40 -1.70 5.01
CA LEU A 67 -15.18 -2.35 3.97
C LEU A 67 -15.48 -3.82 4.35
N SER A 68 -16.62 -4.00 5.00
CA SER A 68 -17.23 -5.30 5.29
C SER A 68 -18.71 -5.19 4.97
N LEU A 69 -19.30 -6.22 4.39
CA LEU A 69 -20.76 -6.23 4.18
C LEU A 69 -21.53 -6.04 5.50
N ASP A 70 -20.99 -6.55 6.60
CA ASP A 70 -21.60 -6.39 7.94
C ASP A 70 -21.68 -4.91 8.37
N ASN A 71 -20.87 -4.02 7.82
CA ASN A 71 -20.96 -2.59 8.08
C ASN A 71 -21.99 -1.89 7.19
N PHE A 72 -22.41 -2.50 6.07
CA PHE A 72 -23.27 -1.85 5.07
C PHE A 72 -24.58 -2.58 4.82
N ILE A 73 -24.72 -3.83 5.24
CA ILE A 73 -25.91 -4.67 5.05
C ILE A 73 -26.41 -5.16 6.41
N TYR A 74 -27.67 -4.95 6.66
CA TYR A 74 -28.36 -5.28 7.91
C TYR A 74 -29.56 -6.16 7.64
N GLU A 75 -29.89 -7.05 8.57
CA GLU A 75 -31.13 -7.80 8.51
C GLU A 75 -32.23 -7.06 9.27
N ARG A 76 -33.38 -6.84 8.60
CA ARG A 76 -34.58 -6.23 9.18
C ARG A 76 -35.82 -7.00 8.72
N ASN A 77 -36.54 -7.53 9.68
CA ASN A 77 -37.80 -8.29 9.42
C ASN A 77 -37.61 -9.43 8.40
N GLY A 78 -36.47 -10.13 8.44
CA GLY A 78 -36.14 -11.22 7.51
C GLY A 78 -35.71 -10.76 6.11
N GLN A 79 -35.47 -9.47 5.90
CA GLN A 79 -34.96 -8.89 4.66
C GLN A 79 -33.61 -8.23 4.87
N LEU A 80 -32.74 -8.34 3.85
CA LEU A 80 -31.45 -7.62 3.83
C LEU A 80 -31.69 -6.20 3.36
N VAL A 81 -31.29 -5.23 4.16
CA VAL A 81 -31.38 -3.80 3.87
C VAL A 81 -30.00 -3.15 3.92
N THR A 82 -29.79 -2.08 3.16
CA THR A 82 -28.53 -1.34 3.19
C THR A 82 -28.43 -0.43 4.41
N ALA A 83 -27.22 -0.01 4.75
CA ALA A 83 -26.98 1.01 5.78
C ALA A 83 -27.76 2.31 5.58
N MET A 84 -28.17 2.61 4.33
CA MET A 84 -28.98 3.80 4.00
C MET A 84 -30.48 3.60 4.25
N HIS A 85 -30.93 2.39 4.60
CA HIS A 85 -32.34 2.14 4.90
C HIS A 85 -32.77 2.90 6.16
N ARG A 86 -34.02 3.36 6.18
CA ARG A 86 -34.59 4.15 7.31
C ARG A 86 -34.58 3.41 8.65
N ASP A 87 -34.70 2.09 8.66
CA ASP A 87 -34.72 1.25 9.86
C ASP A 87 -33.32 0.96 10.42
N VAL A 88 -32.26 1.47 9.80
CA VAL A 88 -30.89 1.45 10.31
C VAL A 88 -30.58 2.86 10.81
N THR A 89 -30.26 3.02 12.10
CA THR A 89 -29.93 4.35 12.64
C THR A 89 -28.51 4.77 12.26
N THR A 90 -28.20 6.05 12.31
CA THR A 90 -26.85 6.57 12.05
C THR A 90 -25.87 6.06 13.10
N GLU A 91 -26.29 5.98 14.36
CA GLU A 91 -25.50 5.48 15.48
C GLU A 91 -25.16 4.01 15.33
N GLU A 92 -26.12 3.18 14.89
CA GLU A 92 -25.89 1.77 14.60
C GLU A 92 -24.91 1.60 13.44
N PHE A 93 -25.09 2.38 12.36
CA PHE A 93 -24.21 2.31 11.19
C PHE A 93 -22.78 2.72 11.52
N LEU A 94 -22.59 3.83 12.20
CA LEU A 94 -21.27 4.35 12.55
C LEU A 94 -20.65 3.67 13.77
N GLY A 95 -21.47 3.08 14.66
CA GLY A 95 -21.00 2.40 15.87
C GLY A 95 -20.09 1.18 15.57
N ASN A 96 -20.25 0.56 14.42
CA ASN A 96 -19.42 -0.54 13.95
C ASN A 96 -18.19 -0.09 13.15
N MET A 97 -18.05 1.21 12.86
CA MET A 97 -16.95 1.75 12.08
C MET A 97 -15.77 2.18 12.95
N PRO A 98 -14.54 2.00 12.46
CA PRO A 98 -13.35 2.56 13.11
C PRO A 98 -13.43 4.11 13.18
N LYS A 99 -12.80 4.71 14.20
CA LYS A 99 -12.70 6.17 14.36
C LYS A 99 -12.05 6.87 13.15
N ASN A 100 -11.17 6.20 12.44
CA ASN A 100 -10.56 6.67 11.21
C ASN A 100 -10.69 5.56 10.18
N LEU A 101 -11.33 5.87 9.06
CA LEU A 101 -11.47 4.95 7.95
C LEU A 101 -10.19 5.01 7.12
N LYS A 102 -9.53 3.88 6.97
CA LYS A 102 -8.25 3.80 6.28
C LYS A 102 -8.39 3.01 5.01
N VAL A 103 -7.79 3.56 3.98
CA VAL A 103 -7.68 2.95 2.66
C VAL A 103 -6.23 3.04 2.24
N THR A 104 -5.63 1.93 1.83
CA THR A 104 -4.24 1.91 1.36
C THR A 104 -4.12 1.07 0.10
N ALA A 105 -3.28 1.48 -0.84
CA ALA A 105 -3.05 0.78 -2.09
C ALA A 105 -1.56 0.78 -2.43
N ASN A 106 -0.98 -0.41 -2.59
CA ASN A 106 0.43 -0.51 -2.87
C ASN A 106 0.69 -1.46 -4.04
N ALA A 107 1.63 -1.08 -4.86
CA ALA A 107 2.17 -1.93 -5.91
C ALA A 107 3.70 -2.00 -5.75
N ASN A 108 4.23 -3.19 -5.89
CA ASN A 108 5.66 -3.42 -5.99
C ASN A 108 5.92 -4.28 -7.23
N MET A 109 6.78 -3.81 -8.11
CA MET A 109 7.20 -4.51 -9.31
C MET A 109 8.72 -4.59 -9.35
N ASN A 110 9.25 -5.80 -9.40
CA ASN A 110 10.68 -6.00 -9.60
C ASN A 110 11.06 -5.68 -11.05
N LEU A 111 11.84 -4.63 -11.25
CA LEU A 111 12.29 -4.20 -12.57
C LEU A 111 13.46 -5.06 -13.04
N LEU A 112 14.42 -5.28 -12.16
CA LEU A 112 15.57 -6.15 -12.39
C LEU A 112 16.20 -6.53 -11.06
N GLY A 113 16.98 -7.60 -11.04
CA GLY A 113 17.72 -7.99 -9.86
C GLY A 113 18.44 -9.31 -9.99
N MET A 114 19.38 -9.51 -9.09
CA MET A 114 20.13 -10.74 -8.97
C MET A 114 20.56 -10.99 -7.54
N GLY A 115 20.73 -12.27 -7.21
CA GLY A 115 21.30 -12.68 -5.95
C GLY A 115 22.20 -13.88 -6.10
N PHE A 116 23.33 -13.89 -5.42
CA PHE A 116 24.31 -14.98 -5.53
C PHE A 116 25.10 -15.19 -4.24
N TYR A 117 25.66 -16.37 -4.12
CA TYR A 117 26.50 -16.73 -3.00
C TYR A 117 27.97 -16.64 -3.32
N THR A 118 28.75 -15.97 -2.45
CA THR A 118 30.20 -16.08 -2.36
C THR A 118 30.56 -16.75 -1.04
N LYS A 119 31.05 -17.97 -1.09
CA LYS A 119 31.24 -18.83 0.10
C LYS A 119 29.91 -19.01 0.86
N LYS A 120 29.78 -18.41 2.07
CA LYS A 120 28.57 -18.45 2.90
C LYS A 120 27.80 -17.13 2.90
N MET A 121 28.34 -16.09 2.27
CA MET A 121 27.69 -14.77 2.16
C MET A 121 26.76 -14.77 0.96
N PHE A 122 25.58 -14.20 1.14
CA PHE A 122 24.63 -13.97 0.07
C PHE A 122 24.59 -12.48 -0.27
N TRP A 123 24.77 -12.17 -1.54
CA TRP A 123 24.70 -10.83 -2.08
C TRP A 123 23.45 -10.68 -2.92
N ASN A 124 22.77 -9.55 -2.83
CA ASN A 124 21.65 -9.24 -3.69
C ASN A 124 21.68 -7.78 -4.14
N PHE A 125 21.26 -7.56 -5.37
CA PHE A 125 21.18 -6.26 -6.02
C PHE A 125 19.90 -6.22 -6.86
N GLY A 126 19.33 -5.04 -7.01
CA GLY A 126 18.18 -4.90 -7.88
C GLY A 126 17.58 -3.52 -7.90
N ALA A 127 16.51 -3.42 -8.66
CA ALA A 127 15.66 -2.24 -8.74
C ALA A 127 14.19 -2.65 -8.77
N ASN A 128 13.38 -1.93 -8.01
CA ASN A 128 11.95 -2.12 -7.88
C ASN A 128 11.23 -0.80 -8.17
N LEU A 129 10.08 -0.88 -8.81
CA LEU A 129 9.11 0.21 -8.80
C LEU A 129 8.14 -0.02 -7.65
N ARG A 130 7.99 0.96 -6.78
CA ARG A 130 7.15 0.87 -5.58
C ARG A 130 6.17 2.02 -5.49
N THR A 131 4.98 1.72 -5.03
CA THR A 131 4.01 2.72 -4.59
C THR A 131 3.60 2.47 -3.16
N ASP A 132 3.36 3.55 -2.42
CA ASP A 132 2.87 3.52 -1.04
C ASP A 132 1.80 4.61 -0.91
N ASN A 133 0.53 4.19 -0.92
CA ASN A 133 -0.60 5.09 -0.98
C ASN A 133 -1.51 4.86 0.23
N ASN A 134 -1.80 5.93 0.94
CA ASN A 134 -2.62 5.92 2.13
C ASN A 134 -3.68 7.03 2.04
N LEU A 135 -4.94 6.66 2.25
CA LEU A 135 -6.06 7.57 2.39
C LEU A 135 -6.72 7.35 3.75
N VAL A 136 -6.88 8.40 4.51
CA VAL A 136 -7.67 8.41 5.74
C VAL A 136 -8.93 9.23 5.48
N ILE A 137 -10.08 8.72 5.88
CA ILE A 137 -11.39 9.37 5.70
C ILE A 137 -12.05 9.49 7.06
N SER A 138 -12.62 10.66 7.36
CA SER A 138 -13.45 10.82 8.55
C SER A 138 -14.74 9.98 8.43
N PRO A 139 -15.15 9.22 9.46
CA PRO A 139 -16.44 8.55 9.48
C PRO A 139 -17.63 9.48 9.34
N ASP A 140 -17.47 10.76 9.70
CA ASP A 140 -18.51 11.77 9.58
C ASP A 140 -18.91 12.05 8.12
N LEU A 141 -18.06 11.68 7.14
CA LEU A 141 -18.47 11.66 5.74
C LEU A 141 -19.70 10.75 5.51
N PHE A 142 -19.69 9.56 6.12
CA PHE A 142 -20.82 8.64 6.06
C PHE A 142 -22.01 9.13 6.90
N ARG A 143 -21.77 9.86 7.97
CA ARG A 143 -22.83 10.53 8.76
C ARG A 143 -23.57 11.54 7.89
N VAL A 144 -22.84 12.40 7.16
CA VAL A 144 -23.44 13.37 6.22
C VAL A 144 -24.31 12.65 5.20
N VAL A 145 -23.79 11.59 4.56
CA VAL A 145 -24.54 10.86 3.52
C VAL A 145 -25.76 10.15 4.10
N LYS A 146 -25.64 9.57 5.30
CA LYS A 146 -26.73 8.81 5.94
C LYS A 146 -27.83 9.69 6.50
N SER A 147 -27.47 10.76 7.20
CA SER A 147 -28.44 11.57 7.92
C SER A 147 -29.10 12.61 7.04
N LEU A 148 -28.44 13.12 5.98
CA LEU A 148 -28.84 14.29 5.19
C LEU A 148 -29.39 15.41 6.10
N GLY A 149 -28.96 15.39 7.37
CA GLY A 149 -29.58 16.09 8.46
C GLY A 149 -28.77 17.27 8.96
N ASN A 150 -29.49 18.21 9.59
CA ASN A 150 -28.91 19.37 10.23
C ASN A 150 -27.83 19.00 11.24
N GLY A 151 -26.75 19.76 11.25
CA GLY A 151 -25.65 19.59 12.17
C GLY A 151 -24.29 19.93 11.57
N THR A 152 -23.28 19.98 12.44
CA THR A 152 -21.90 20.18 12.06
C THR A 152 -21.16 18.83 12.04
N HIS A 153 -20.50 18.53 10.94
CA HIS A 153 -19.76 17.31 10.68
C HIS A 153 -18.28 17.63 10.55
N ASP A 154 -17.45 16.97 11.35
CA ASP A 154 -16.00 17.16 11.32
C ASP A 154 -15.35 16.14 10.38
N LEU A 155 -14.85 16.62 9.26
CA LEU A 155 -14.13 15.86 8.25
C LEU A 155 -12.60 16.07 8.33
N GLY A 156 -12.10 16.81 9.33
CA GLY A 156 -10.70 17.23 9.45
C GLY A 156 -9.69 16.08 9.63
N SER A 157 -10.15 14.88 9.96
CA SER A 157 -9.26 13.71 9.98
C SER A 157 -8.95 13.12 8.60
N THR A 158 -9.52 13.70 7.53
CA THR A 158 -9.26 13.24 6.15
C THR A 158 -7.86 13.64 5.71
N ALA A 159 -7.10 12.69 5.18
CA ALA A 159 -5.73 12.90 4.70
C ALA A 159 -5.42 11.95 3.55
N LEU A 160 -4.64 12.42 2.59
CA LEU A 160 -4.14 11.64 1.45
C LEU A 160 -2.62 11.68 1.43
N ASN A 161 -1.99 10.53 1.22
CA ASN A 161 -0.57 10.42 0.94
C ASN A 161 -0.35 9.38 -0.14
N VAL A 162 0.16 9.80 -1.27
CA VAL A 162 0.50 8.97 -2.44
C VAL A 162 1.98 9.10 -2.68
N ASN A 163 2.69 7.97 -2.77
CA ASN A 163 4.09 7.92 -3.12
C ASN A 163 4.32 6.91 -4.24
N ALA A 164 5.10 7.31 -5.24
CA ALA A 164 5.62 6.43 -6.26
C ALA A 164 7.11 6.70 -6.44
N TYR A 165 7.93 5.67 -6.42
CA TYR A 165 9.38 5.79 -6.52
C TYR A 165 10.03 4.52 -7.07
N VAL A 166 11.20 4.70 -7.66
CA VAL A 166 12.10 3.60 -8.01
C VAL A 166 13.07 3.40 -6.87
N GLU A 167 13.14 2.19 -6.36
CA GLU A 167 14.11 1.74 -5.37
C GLU A 167 15.21 0.97 -6.05
N THR A 168 16.47 1.36 -5.90
CA THR A 168 17.62 0.54 -6.22
C THR A 168 18.27 0.08 -4.93
N TYR A 169 18.72 -1.17 -4.88
CA TYR A 169 19.26 -1.72 -3.65
C TYR A 169 20.50 -2.60 -3.85
N ALA A 170 21.30 -2.62 -2.80
CA ALA A 170 22.41 -3.56 -2.63
C ALA A 170 22.37 -4.13 -1.22
N GLY A 171 22.42 -5.45 -1.09
CA GLY A 171 22.34 -6.13 0.18
C GLY A 171 23.34 -7.26 0.33
N VAL A 172 23.68 -7.54 1.57
CA VAL A 172 24.53 -8.66 1.97
C VAL A 172 23.97 -9.35 3.20
N SER A 173 24.00 -10.67 3.19
CA SER A 173 23.64 -11.51 4.35
C SER A 173 24.75 -12.51 4.61
N PHE A 174 25.09 -12.69 5.86
CA PHE A 174 26.16 -13.58 6.26
C PHE A 174 25.88 -14.25 7.61
N PRO A 175 26.27 -15.51 7.79
CA PRO A 175 26.21 -16.17 9.07
C PRO A 175 27.34 -15.64 9.98
N LEU A 176 26.94 -14.92 11.02
CA LEU A 176 27.88 -14.45 12.05
C LEU A 176 28.30 -15.61 12.96
N PHE A 177 27.34 -16.45 13.32
CA PHE A 177 27.53 -17.68 14.05
C PHE A 177 26.79 -18.83 13.32
N LYS A 178 26.98 -20.07 13.76
CA LYS A 178 26.26 -21.22 13.18
C LYS A 178 24.73 -21.09 13.36
N TRP A 179 24.35 -20.40 14.41
CA TRP A 179 22.93 -20.20 14.79
C TRP A 179 22.38 -18.82 14.44
N LEU A 180 23.20 -17.86 13.99
CA LEU A 180 22.81 -16.47 13.73
C LEU A 180 23.27 -16.03 12.33
N THR A 181 22.31 -15.62 11.51
CA THR A 181 22.53 -14.92 10.24
C THR A 181 22.09 -13.46 10.38
N ILE A 182 22.89 -12.54 9.87
CA ILE A 182 22.58 -11.10 9.82
C ILE A 182 22.48 -10.72 8.35
N GLY A 183 21.53 -9.84 8.04
CA GLY A 183 21.36 -9.24 6.71
C GLY A 183 21.24 -7.74 6.81
N VAL A 184 21.87 -7.04 5.87
CA VAL A 184 21.76 -5.58 5.71
C VAL A 184 21.53 -5.27 4.25
N ARG A 185 20.69 -4.28 3.95
CA ARG A 185 20.41 -3.79 2.60
C ARG A 185 20.38 -2.27 2.62
N GLY A 186 21.23 -1.65 1.82
CA GLY A 186 21.17 -0.21 1.53
C GLY A 186 20.31 0.04 0.30
N LYS A 187 19.55 1.11 0.31
CA LYS A 187 18.64 1.51 -0.77
C LYS A 187 18.89 2.94 -1.18
N PHE A 188 18.86 3.17 -2.49
CA PHE A 188 18.82 4.50 -3.08
C PHE A 188 17.48 4.65 -3.80
N LEU A 189 16.81 5.77 -3.56
CA LEU A 189 15.44 6.00 -3.97
C LEU A 189 15.38 7.17 -4.95
N ILE A 190 14.62 7.00 -6.02
CA ILE A 190 14.35 8.02 -7.04
C ILE A 190 12.85 8.29 -6.99
N GLY A 191 12.46 9.46 -6.52
CA GLY A 191 11.06 9.89 -6.43
C GLY A 191 10.49 10.13 -7.83
N MET A 192 9.33 9.53 -8.09
CA MET A 192 8.60 9.68 -9.35
C MET A 192 7.36 10.54 -9.19
N ALA A 193 6.62 10.35 -8.11
CA ALA A 193 5.46 11.15 -7.77
C ALA A 193 5.16 11.09 -6.27
N ASN A 194 4.77 12.22 -5.71
CA ASN A 194 4.19 12.31 -4.37
C ASN A 194 3.02 13.28 -4.39
N VAL A 195 1.91 12.88 -3.77
CA VAL A 195 0.78 13.77 -3.50
C VAL A 195 0.43 13.63 -2.03
N ARG A 196 0.32 14.76 -1.36
CA ARG A 196 -0.06 14.83 0.05
C ARG A 196 -1.11 15.91 0.24
N ALA A 197 -2.20 15.57 0.92
CA ALA A 197 -3.23 16.51 1.32
C ALA A 197 -3.62 16.25 2.77
N GLU A 198 -3.73 17.30 3.55
CA GLU A 198 -4.02 17.26 4.96
C GLU A 198 -4.89 18.44 5.36
N PHE A 199 -5.84 18.18 6.22
CA PHE A 199 -6.73 19.21 6.72
C PHE A 199 -6.58 19.36 8.23
N ASN A 200 -6.27 20.57 8.66
CA ASN A 200 -6.35 20.98 10.09
C ASN A 200 -7.81 21.14 10.51
N LYS A 201 -8.63 21.61 9.57
CA LYS A 201 -10.06 21.78 9.73
C LYS A 201 -10.75 21.48 8.40
N LEU A 202 -11.75 20.66 8.43
CA LEU A 202 -12.69 20.45 7.35
C LEU A 202 -14.04 20.16 8.00
N ALA A 203 -14.88 21.19 8.11
CA ALA A 203 -16.17 21.09 8.76
C ALA A 203 -17.28 21.43 7.76
N LEU A 204 -18.31 20.58 7.73
CA LEU A 204 -19.52 20.79 6.96
C LEU A 204 -20.69 20.98 7.92
N THR A 205 -21.33 22.12 7.87
CA THR A 205 -22.54 22.41 8.65
C THR A 205 -23.72 22.47 7.70
N ILE A 206 -24.71 21.61 7.96
CA ILE A 206 -25.96 21.55 7.18
C ILE A 206 -27.09 22.05 8.09
N ASN A 207 -27.74 23.09 7.65
CA ASN A 207 -28.99 23.61 8.22
C ASN A 207 -30.11 23.44 7.19
N GLU A 208 -31.36 23.59 7.60
CA GLU A 208 -32.53 23.36 6.72
C GLU A 208 -32.43 24.09 5.36
N ASP A 209 -31.89 25.31 5.36
CA ASP A 209 -31.82 26.16 4.17
C ASP A 209 -30.40 26.48 3.70
N ILE A 210 -29.40 26.13 4.48
CA ILE A 210 -28.01 26.58 4.26
C ILE A 210 -27.02 25.44 4.51
N VAL A 211 -26.09 25.25 3.58
CA VAL A 211 -24.92 24.38 3.76
C VAL A 211 -23.66 25.25 3.85
N THR A 212 -22.99 25.18 4.98
CA THR A 212 -21.77 25.93 5.23
C THR A 212 -20.58 24.95 5.28
N ALA A 213 -19.55 25.20 4.53
CA ALA A 213 -18.29 24.49 4.67
C ALA A 213 -17.18 25.42 5.16
N GLN A 214 -16.36 24.92 6.07
CA GLN A 214 -15.15 25.60 6.54
C GLN A 214 -13.96 24.67 6.35
N MET A 215 -12.90 25.22 5.80
CA MET A 215 -11.69 24.45 5.49
C MET A 215 -10.43 25.21 5.91
N ASP A 216 -9.46 24.49 6.48
CA ASP A 216 -8.07 24.88 6.61
C ASP A 216 -7.25 23.63 6.30
N GLY A 217 -6.61 23.61 5.15
CA GLY A 217 -5.87 22.47 4.68
C GLY A 217 -4.71 22.87 3.79
N GLU A 218 -3.80 21.94 3.62
CA GLU A 218 -2.64 22.08 2.74
C GLU A 218 -2.54 20.87 1.85
N TRP A 219 -2.25 21.09 0.58
CA TRP A 219 -1.92 20.03 -0.35
C TRP A 219 -0.59 20.32 -1.04
N ARG A 220 0.13 19.28 -1.35
CA ARG A 220 1.41 19.32 -2.06
C ARG A 220 1.45 18.19 -3.06
N ALA A 221 1.95 18.47 -4.24
CA ALA A 221 2.19 17.47 -5.25
C ALA A 221 3.58 17.68 -5.85
N ASN A 222 4.29 16.61 -6.07
CA ASN A 222 5.57 16.58 -6.75
C ASN A 222 5.56 15.40 -7.72
N SER A 223 5.96 15.62 -8.95
CA SER A 223 6.07 14.51 -9.92
C SER A 223 7.02 14.90 -11.05
N ILE A 224 7.69 13.91 -11.61
CA ILE A 224 8.54 14.10 -12.79
C ILE A 224 7.79 14.62 -14.04
N VAL A 225 6.45 14.55 -14.03
CA VAL A 225 5.61 15.10 -15.11
C VAL A 225 5.08 16.50 -14.80
N LEU A 226 5.28 17.00 -13.57
CA LEU A 226 4.83 18.34 -13.17
C LEU A 226 5.86 19.38 -13.51
N THR A 227 5.40 20.52 -14.02
CA THR A 227 6.20 21.72 -14.25
C THR A 227 5.57 22.91 -13.53
N ASN A 228 6.39 23.74 -12.92
CA ASN A 228 5.95 24.99 -12.30
C ASN A 228 6.15 26.20 -13.22
N GLU A 229 6.63 26.01 -14.43
CA GLU A 229 6.88 27.10 -15.39
C GLU A 229 5.61 27.89 -15.72
N ALA A 230 4.47 27.23 -15.79
CA ALA A 230 3.20 27.89 -16.04
C ALA A 230 2.79 28.82 -14.88
N LEU A 231 3.19 28.50 -13.63
CA LEU A 231 2.91 29.32 -12.46
C LEU A 231 3.68 30.64 -12.43
N ALA A 232 4.79 30.73 -13.16
CA ALA A 232 5.56 31.95 -13.30
C ALA A 232 4.91 32.95 -14.26
N LYS A 233 3.95 32.50 -15.09
CA LYS A 233 3.24 33.35 -16.07
C LYS A 233 2.07 34.06 -15.39
N SER A 234 1.81 35.28 -15.75
CA SER A 234 0.60 36.01 -15.34
C SER A 234 -0.56 35.53 -16.17
N GLY A 235 -1.68 35.14 -15.53
CA GLY A 235 -2.90 34.67 -16.17
C GLY A 235 -3.48 33.41 -15.51
N GLU A 236 -4.59 32.96 -16.02
CA GLU A 236 -5.25 31.72 -15.60
C GLU A 236 -4.39 30.51 -15.98
N VAL A 237 -4.10 29.64 -15.03
CA VAL A 237 -3.31 28.42 -15.23
C VAL A 237 -4.24 27.20 -15.16
N LYS A 238 -4.34 26.46 -16.26
CA LYS A 238 -5.12 25.22 -16.28
C LYS A 238 -4.27 24.05 -15.81
N PHE A 239 -4.89 23.05 -15.21
CA PHE A 239 -4.17 21.85 -14.74
C PHE A 239 -3.32 21.18 -15.85
N ILE A 240 -3.78 21.22 -17.10
CA ILE A 240 -3.01 20.66 -18.23
C ILE A 240 -1.70 21.41 -18.48
N ASP A 241 -1.64 22.69 -18.16
CA ASP A 241 -0.46 23.55 -18.36
C ASP A 241 0.63 23.22 -17.32
N LEU A 242 0.27 22.52 -16.26
CA LEU A 242 1.19 22.03 -15.24
C LEU A 242 1.80 20.66 -15.59
N LEU A 243 1.47 20.07 -16.74
CA LEU A 243 1.93 18.76 -17.16
C LEU A 243 2.82 18.86 -18.38
N ASP A 244 4.06 18.40 -18.26
CA ASP A 244 5.01 18.26 -19.36
C ASP A 244 5.49 16.82 -19.48
N PHE A 245 5.19 16.19 -20.61
CA PHE A 245 5.60 14.84 -20.95
C PHE A 245 6.74 14.79 -21.97
N SER A 246 7.41 15.91 -22.25
CA SER A 246 8.56 15.94 -23.14
C SER A 246 9.70 15.09 -22.56
N GLN A 247 10.47 14.46 -23.43
CA GLN A 247 11.60 13.62 -22.97
C GLN A 247 12.64 14.45 -22.23
N GLU A 248 12.83 15.68 -22.65
CA GLU A 248 13.76 16.63 -22.03
C GLU A 248 13.33 16.96 -20.61
N HIS A 249 12.05 17.35 -20.41
CA HIS A 249 11.50 17.64 -19.10
C HIS A 249 11.58 16.41 -18.18
N LEU A 250 11.10 15.25 -18.63
CA LEU A 250 11.14 14.02 -17.84
C LEU A 250 12.53 13.63 -17.37
N THR A 251 13.56 13.87 -18.22
CA THR A 251 14.95 13.57 -17.85
C THR A 251 15.48 14.57 -16.82
N ASN A 252 15.18 15.86 -16.99
CA ASN A 252 15.62 16.91 -16.10
C ASN A 252 14.88 16.95 -14.76
N SER A 253 13.66 16.39 -14.72
CA SER A 253 12.81 16.34 -13.54
C SER A 253 13.11 15.18 -12.58
N ILE A 254 14.10 14.33 -12.90
CA ILE A 254 14.61 13.30 -11.96
C ILE A 254 15.55 13.99 -10.97
N ASN A 255 14.97 14.67 -10.00
CA ASN A 255 15.68 15.52 -9.02
C ASN A 255 15.24 15.26 -7.56
N SER A 256 14.35 14.29 -7.35
CA SER A 256 13.87 13.89 -6.03
C SER A 256 14.52 12.56 -5.63
N PHE A 257 15.32 12.58 -4.56
CA PHE A 257 16.14 11.44 -4.15
C PHE A 257 15.96 11.11 -2.68
N GLY A 258 16.23 9.87 -2.36
CA GLY A 258 16.16 9.39 -0.99
C GLY A 258 17.08 8.22 -0.73
N THR A 259 17.12 7.84 0.54
CA THR A 259 17.87 6.67 1.00
C THR A 259 17.07 5.91 2.05
N ALA A 260 17.27 4.60 2.10
CA ALA A 260 16.72 3.77 3.14
C ALA A 260 17.68 2.64 3.48
N ILE A 261 17.47 2.02 4.62
CA ILE A 261 18.21 0.85 5.08
C ILE A 261 17.24 -0.21 5.61
N ASP A 262 17.55 -1.47 5.30
CA ASP A 262 16.93 -2.63 5.92
C ASP A 262 17.98 -3.34 6.77
N PHE A 263 17.56 -3.82 7.91
CA PHE A 263 18.36 -4.66 8.79
C PHE A 263 17.54 -5.86 9.25
N GLY A 264 18.16 -7.05 9.27
CA GLY A 264 17.48 -8.25 9.70
C GLY A 264 18.39 -9.30 10.29
N VAL A 265 17.78 -10.16 11.08
CA VAL A 265 18.41 -11.31 11.72
C VAL A 265 17.57 -12.56 11.55
N GLU A 266 18.23 -13.72 11.44
CA GLU A 266 17.64 -15.04 11.56
C GLU A 266 18.44 -15.85 12.55
N MET A 267 17.78 -16.41 13.56
CA MET A 267 18.36 -17.29 14.57
C MET A 267 17.80 -18.69 14.41
N ARG A 268 18.67 -19.69 14.52
CA ARG A 268 18.33 -21.11 14.34
C ARG A 268 18.72 -21.89 15.59
N PHE A 269 17.77 -22.58 16.15
CA PHE A 269 17.91 -23.36 17.36
C PHE A 269 17.47 -24.81 17.14
N MET A 270 17.82 -25.71 18.07
CA MET A 270 17.37 -27.10 18.09
C MET A 270 17.66 -27.83 16.77
N ASN A 271 18.88 -27.67 16.22
CA ASN A 271 19.26 -28.26 14.92
C ASN A 271 18.33 -27.85 13.77
N ASP A 272 18.03 -26.55 13.65
CA ASP A 272 17.14 -25.95 12.67
C ASP A 272 15.64 -26.28 12.81
N HIS A 273 15.23 -26.95 13.93
CA HIS A 273 13.82 -27.18 14.20
C HIS A 273 13.08 -25.89 14.56
N LEU A 274 13.74 -24.96 15.27
CA LEU A 274 13.18 -23.66 15.63
C LEU A 274 13.96 -22.56 14.95
N LYS A 275 13.27 -21.71 14.20
CA LYS A 275 13.83 -20.50 13.57
C LYS A 275 13.08 -19.29 14.10
N VAL A 276 13.82 -18.29 14.52
CA VAL A 276 13.30 -16.99 14.96
C VAL A 276 13.94 -15.91 14.11
N SER A 277 13.17 -14.97 13.64
CA SER A 277 13.65 -13.91 12.76
C SER A 277 13.01 -12.58 13.12
N ALA A 278 13.77 -11.50 12.92
CA ALA A 278 13.32 -10.14 13.12
C ALA A 278 14.00 -9.22 12.09
N ALA A 279 13.27 -8.20 11.64
CA ALA A 279 13.81 -7.20 10.73
C ALA A 279 13.11 -5.86 10.87
N VAL A 280 13.85 -4.81 10.52
CA VAL A 280 13.33 -3.48 10.21
C VAL A 280 13.60 -3.24 8.74
N THR A 281 12.58 -2.86 7.97
CA THR A 281 12.71 -2.56 6.55
C THR A 281 12.17 -1.18 6.23
N ASP A 282 12.70 -0.58 5.17
CA ASP A 282 12.29 0.74 4.66
C ASP A 282 12.50 1.88 5.70
N LEU A 283 13.53 1.78 6.53
CA LEU A 283 13.91 2.87 7.43
C LEU A 283 14.62 3.97 6.62
N GLY A 284 13.87 4.96 6.14
CA GLY A 284 14.40 5.97 5.25
C GLY A 284 13.41 7.07 4.90
N PHE A 285 13.81 7.89 3.92
CA PHE A 285 13.04 9.04 3.45
C PHE A 285 13.35 9.35 1.99
N ILE A 286 12.46 10.12 1.34
CA ILE A 286 12.68 10.76 0.04
C ILE A 286 12.60 12.26 0.26
N LYS A 287 13.58 13.00 -0.26
CA LYS A 287 13.56 14.45 -0.36
C LYS A 287 13.02 14.83 -1.74
N TRP A 288 11.88 15.48 -1.76
CA TRP A 288 11.21 15.95 -2.97
C TRP A 288 11.75 17.32 -3.37
N SER A 289 12.04 17.47 -4.64
CA SER A 289 12.62 18.70 -5.18
C SER A 289 11.58 19.82 -5.23
N LYS A 290 12.07 21.07 -5.11
CA LYS A 290 11.25 22.26 -5.30
C LYS A 290 10.88 22.50 -6.77
N ASP A 291 11.68 22.02 -7.72
CA ASP A 291 11.54 22.37 -9.14
C ASP A 291 10.35 21.69 -9.83
N THR A 292 9.92 20.56 -9.28
CA THR A 292 8.76 19.78 -9.75
C THR A 292 7.64 19.75 -8.73
N HIS A 293 7.59 20.73 -7.85
CA HIS A 293 6.65 20.83 -6.75
C HIS A 293 5.61 21.92 -7.03
N ILE A 294 4.36 21.54 -6.87
CA ILE A 294 3.24 22.47 -6.78
C ILE A 294 2.51 22.22 -5.46
N GLY A 295 1.83 23.22 -4.94
CA GLY A 295 1.07 23.08 -3.70
C GLY A 295 0.15 24.25 -3.51
N GLY A 296 -0.75 24.09 -2.56
CA GLY A 296 -1.70 25.12 -2.21
C GLY A 296 -2.16 24.96 -0.76
N ARG A 297 -2.68 26.05 -0.24
CA ARG A 297 -3.40 26.07 1.03
C ARG A 297 -4.81 26.54 0.76
N ALA A 298 -5.77 25.79 1.23
CA ALA A 298 -7.17 26.16 1.18
C ALA A 298 -7.61 26.57 2.59
N THR A 299 -7.87 27.84 2.77
CA THR A 299 -8.36 28.41 4.04
C THR A 299 -9.60 29.25 3.75
N GLY A 300 -10.63 29.13 4.56
CA GLY A 300 -11.83 29.91 4.40
C GLY A 300 -13.10 29.11 4.60
N GLY A 301 -14.19 29.64 4.15
CA GLY A 301 -15.49 28.99 4.21
C GLY A 301 -16.41 29.48 3.11
N PHE A 302 -17.36 28.66 2.75
CA PHE A 302 -18.43 29.04 1.85
C PHE A 302 -19.78 28.68 2.42
N GLU A 303 -20.76 29.41 1.93
CA GLU A 303 -22.18 29.22 2.23
C GLU A 303 -22.92 28.93 0.91
N PHE A 304 -23.66 27.84 0.91
CA PHE A 304 -24.52 27.45 -0.20
C PHE A 304 -25.99 27.59 0.28
N THR A 305 -26.73 28.53 -0.33
CA THR A 305 -28.09 28.84 0.02
C THR A 305 -29.15 28.32 -0.95
N GLY A 306 -28.73 27.46 -1.88
CA GLY A 306 -29.58 26.92 -2.94
C GLY A 306 -29.43 27.66 -4.27
N VAL A 307 -30.09 27.15 -5.30
CA VAL A 307 -30.02 27.67 -6.68
C VAL A 307 -31.31 28.44 -6.97
N ALA A 308 -31.19 29.74 -7.26
CA ALA A 308 -32.28 30.51 -7.79
C ALA A 308 -32.45 30.27 -9.29
N LEU A 309 -33.61 29.79 -9.72
CA LEU A 309 -33.96 29.65 -11.12
C LEU A 309 -34.75 30.89 -11.53
N SER A 310 -34.23 31.65 -12.50
CA SER A 310 -34.94 32.75 -13.12
C SER A 310 -35.20 32.44 -14.60
N ASP A 311 -36.12 33.18 -15.23
CA ASP A 311 -36.39 33.07 -16.68
C ASP A 311 -35.18 33.38 -17.55
N ALA A 312 -34.13 34.01 -16.98
CA ALA A 312 -32.83 34.30 -17.65
C ALA A 312 -31.79 33.17 -17.52
N GLY A 313 -32.11 32.10 -16.80
CA GLY A 313 -31.19 30.97 -16.54
C GLY A 313 -30.74 30.87 -15.09
N VAL A 314 -29.79 29.97 -14.83
CA VAL A 314 -29.17 29.78 -13.51
C VAL A 314 -28.11 30.87 -13.31
N ASN A 315 -28.30 31.69 -12.26
CA ASN A 315 -27.23 32.59 -11.82
C ASN A 315 -26.27 31.81 -10.91
N THR A 316 -25.08 31.51 -11.41
CA THR A 316 -24.07 30.74 -10.70
C THR A 316 -23.34 31.57 -9.63
N ASP A 317 -23.35 32.89 -9.73
CA ASP A 317 -22.63 33.81 -8.82
C ASP A 317 -23.30 33.90 -7.44
N ASP A 318 -24.61 33.62 -7.37
CA ASP A 318 -25.39 33.61 -6.12
C ASP A 318 -25.45 32.23 -5.44
N VAL A 319 -24.93 31.18 -6.09
CA VAL A 319 -25.08 29.79 -5.62
C VAL A 319 -24.12 29.46 -4.49
N VAL A 320 -22.92 30.03 -4.52
CA VAL A 320 -21.90 29.83 -3.52
C VAL A 320 -21.34 31.19 -3.10
N ARG A 321 -21.46 31.52 -1.83
CA ARG A 321 -20.97 32.79 -1.27
C ARG A 321 -19.78 32.52 -0.34
N PRO A 322 -18.66 33.22 -0.45
CA PRO A 322 -17.58 33.12 0.52
C PRO A 322 -18.04 33.67 1.89
N ILE A 323 -17.65 32.99 2.95
CA ILE A 323 -17.82 33.46 4.31
C ILE A 323 -16.75 34.49 4.58
N ASN A 324 -17.11 35.67 5.09
CA ASN A 324 -16.23 36.80 5.39
C ASN A 324 -15.66 37.57 4.17
N GLY A 325 -16.26 37.45 2.98
CA GLY A 325 -15.90 38.28 1.84
C GLY A 325 -14.54 37.97 1.21
N GLU A 326 -13.96 36.83 1.55
CA GLU A 326 -12.76 36.34 0.87
C GLU A 326 -13.18 35.65 -0.44
N GLU A 327 -12.91 36.31 -1.56
CA GLU A 327 -13.26 35.83 -2.91
C GLU A 327 -12.53 34.56 -3.35
N ASP A 328 -11.59 34.06 -2.53
CA ASP A 328 -10.61 33.04 -2.90
C ASP A 328 -11.01 31.61 -2.47
N PHE A 329 -12.29 31.31 -2.30
CA PHE A 329 -12.72 30.00 -1.88
C PHE A 329 -12.89 29.03 -3.08
N ILE A 330 -11.99 28.06 -3.15
CA ILE A 330 -11.98 26.93 -4.12
C ILE A 330 -12.04 27.39 -5.60
N ASN A 331 -11.26 28.33 -5.98
CA ASN A 331 -10.71 28.31 -7.30
C ASN A 331 -9.47 27.40 -7.24
N LEU A 332 -9.52 26.16 -7.74
CA LEU A 332 -8.34 25.30 -7.87
C LEU A 332 -7.24 26.00 -8.67
N GLU A 333 -7.62 26.99 -9.47
CA GLU A 333 -6.75 27.83 -10.26
C GLU A 333 -6.10 28.93 -9.41
N ASP A 334 -6.80 29.51 -8.43
CA ASP A 334 -6.27 30.53 -7.50
C ASP A 334 -5.71 29.87 -6.21
N GLY A 335 -6.15 28.69 -5.84
CA GLY A 335 -5.61 27.90 -4.72
C GLY A 335 -4.24 27.27 -4.98
N ILE A 336 -3.71 27.39 -6.20
CA ILE A 336 -2.32 27.05 -6.49
C ILE A 336 -1.46 28.22 -6.07
N MET A 337 -0.79 28.10 -4.93
CA MET A 337 0.11 29.15 -4.47
C MET A 337 1.23 29.38 -5.47
N ARG A 338 1.25 30.55 -6.07
CA ARG A 338 2.33 31.03 -6.94
C ARG A 338 3.52 31.41 -6.05
N GLY A 339 4.51 30.57 -5.98
CA GLY A 339 5.69 30.85 -5.17
C GLY A 339 6.77 29.77 -5.31
N THR A 340 7.97 30.13 -4.89
CA THR A 340 9.05 29.15 -4.71
C THR A 340 8.78 28.35 -3.44
N TYR A 341 8.38 27.10 -3.60
CA TYR A 341 8.31 26.17 -2.49
C TYR A 341 9.69 25.58 -2.22
N ASP A 342 10.03 25.49 -0.96
CA ASP A 342 11.15 24.67 -0.55
C ASP A 342 10.83 23.21 -0.75
N GLY A 343 11.85 22.43 -1.13
CA GLY A 343 11.70 20.97 -1.16
C GLY A 343 11.36 20.44 0.24
N TYR A 344 10.67 19.33 0.30
CA TYR A 344 10.26 18.68 1.55
C TYR A 344 10.74 17.23 1.60
N ALA A 345 10.85 16.69 2.79
CA ALA A 345 11.21 15.29 3.00
C ALA A 345 9.98 14.51 3.48
N ASN A 346 9.78 13.33 2.89
CA ASN A 346 8.74 12.41 3.26
C ASN A 346 9.37 11.09 3.72
N ARG A 347 8.99 10.59 4.90
CA ARG A 347 9.46 9.30 5.41
C ARG A 347 8.80 8.18 4.63
N LEU A 348 9.49 7.05 4.47
CA LEU A 348 8.89 5.83 3.97
C LEU A 348 8.02 5.17 5.05
N THR A 349 7.11 4.31 4.62
CA THR A 349 6.40 3.39 5.50
C THR A 349 7.37 2.32 5.99
N CYS A 350 7.96 2.54 7.17
CA CYS A 350 8.86 1.59 7.82
C CYS A 350 8.08 0.38 8.34
N SER A 351 8.63 -0.82 8.17
CA SER A 351 8.02 -2.06 8.65
C SER A 351 8.89 -2.78 9.65
N LEU A 352 8.30 -3.21 10.76
CA LEU A 352 8.86 -4.14 11.72
C LEU A 352 8.32 -5.53 11.42
N ASN A 353 9.18 -6.48 11.15
CA ASN A 353 8.85 -7.85 10.78
C ASN A 353 9.43 -8.80 11.82
N ALA A 354 8.63 -9.70 12.36
CA ALA A 354 9.08 -10.74 13.30
C ALA A 354 8.43 -12.09 12.94
N GLY A 355 9.21 -13.16 12.97
CA GLY A 355 8.73 -14.48 12.61
C GLY A 355 9.30 -15.58 13.51
N VAL A 356 8.46 -16.55 13.81
CA VAL A 356 8.85 -17.78 14.49
C VAL A 356 8.35 -18.95 13.65
N GLU A 357 9.21 -19.89 13.33
CA GLU A 357 8.88 -21.09 12.56
C GLU A 357 9.37 -22.35 13.31
N TYR A 358 8.50 -23.32 13.49
CA TYR A 358 8.84 -24.64 14.03
C TYR A 358 8.74 -25.71 12.96
N ASN A 359 9.86 -26.35 12.66
CA ASN A 359 10.03 -27.33 11.59
C ASN A 359 9.92 -28.78 12.10
N MET A 360 9.13 -29.57 11.42
CA MET A 360 8.89 -30.98 11.72
C MET A 360 9.21 -31.86 10.51
N LEU A 361 9.31 -33.18 10.74
CA LEU A 361 9.49 -34.20 9.70
C LEU A 361 10.62 -33.88 8.70
N LYS A 362 11.78 -33.49 9.23
CA LYS A 362 12.94 -33.08 8.41
C LYS A 362 12.62 -31.90 7.49
N ASN A 363 11.97 -30.89 8.02
CA ASN A 363 11.56 -29.67 7.33
C ASN A 363 10.47 -29.86 6.25
N LYS A 364 9.72 -30.97 6.27
CA LYS A 364 8.62 -31.19 5.31
C LYS A 364 7.35 -30.47 5.71
N ILE A 365 7.13 -30.28 7.00
CA ILE A 365 6.01 -29.52 7.57
C ILE A 365 6.59 -28.51 8.55
N ALA A 366 6.11 -27.27 8.48
CA ALA A 366 6.46 -26.24 9.45
C ALA A 366 5.23 -25.41 9.83
N PHE A 367 5.19 -25.00 11.08
CA PHE A 367 4.21 -24.08 11.63
C PHE A 367 4.89 -22.74 11.84
N GLY A 368 4.31 -21.67 11.32
CA GLY A 368 4.87 -20.33 11.39
C GLY A 368 3.90 -19.33 12.01
N ILE A 369 4.44 -18.40 12.78
CA ILE A 369 3.76 -17.18 13.21
C ILE A 369 4.60 -16.01 12.73
N PHE A 370 3.98 -15.11 11.97
CA PHE A 370 4.59 -13.90 11.44
C PHE A 370 3.84 -12.67 11.91
N SER A 371 4.54 -11.71 12.47
CA SER A 371 4.01 -10.40 12.85
C SER A 371 4.65 -9.33 12.01
N GLN A 372 3.83 -8.45 11.43
CA GLN A 372 4.28 -7.27 10.74
C GLN A 372 3.59 -6.04 11.32
N THR A 373 4.38 -5.03 11.67
CA THR A 373 3.87 -3.72 12.07
C THR A 373 4.43 -2.66 11.14
N LYS A 374 3.56 -1.94 10.46
CA LYS A 374 3.89 -0.83 9.56
C LYS A 374 3.64 0.50 10.24
N MET A 375 4.63 1.38 10.19
CA MET A 375 4.52 2.77 10.64
C MET A 375 4.13 3.62 9.44
N LEU A 376 2.83 3.89 9.31
CA LEU A 376 2.30 4.68 8.19
C LEU A 376 2.76 6.13 8.33
N ASN A 377 3.19 6.70 7.22
CA ASN A 377 3.55 8.10 7.16
C ASN A 377 2.30 8.96 6.92
N THR A 378 1.58 9.24 8.01
CA THR A 378 0.49 10.20 8.01
C THR A 378 0.84 11.30 9.00
N THR A 379 0.62 12.57 8.65
CA THR A 379 1.01 13.72 9.46
C THR A 379 0.06 13.97 10.62
N THR A 380 -1.20 13.62 10.48
CA THR A 380 -2.24 13.89 11.50
C THR A 380 -2.21 12.92 12.67
N SER A 381 -1.61 11.75 12.51
CA SER A 381 -1.31 10.83 13.61
C SER A 381 -0.31 9.78 13.14
N SER A 382 0.70 9.47 13.94
CA SER A 382 1.56 8.30 13.72
C SER A 382 0.69 7.05 13.84
N THR A 383 0.10 6.63 12.72
CA THR A 383 -0.75 5.45 12.66
C THR A 383 0.11 4.26 12.34
N TYR A 384 0.17 3.32 13.25
CA TYR A 384 0.73 2.01 12.94
C TYR A 384 -0.39 1.03 12.62
N TYR A 385 -0.07 0.10 11.77
CA TYR A 385 -0.92 -0.98 11.35
C TYR A 385 -0.20 -2.28 11.66
N SER A 386 -0.82 -3.13 12.47
CA SER A 386 -0.22 -4.38 12.92
C SER A 386 -1.06 -5.57 12.48
N GLU A 387 -0.38 -6.62 12.04
CA GLU A 387 -0.99 -7.88 11.65
C GLU A 387 -0.20 -9.07 12.18
N ILE A 388 -0.90 -10.15 12.50
CA ILE A 388 -0.34 -11.42 12.92
C ILE A 388 -0.89 -12.51 12.02
N THR A 389 -0.01 -13.27 11.38
CA THR A 389 -0.34 -14.36 10.47
C THR A 389 0.17 -15.69 11.03
N ALA A 390 -0.73 -16.63 11.24
CA ALA A 390 -0.38 -18.02 11.50
C ALA A 390 -0.35 -18.79 10.17
N SER A 391 0.59 -19.69 9.97
CA SER A 391 0.76 -20.43 8.72
C SER A 391 1.15 -21.89 8.93
N VAL A 392 0.73 -22.71 7.98
CA VAL A 392 1.20 -24.10 7.81
C VAL A 392 1.95 -24.18 6.48
N ASN A 393 3.21 -24.57 6.55
CA ASN A 393 4.11 -24.60 5.41
C ASN A 393 4.43 -26.06 5.07
N LEU A 394 4.11 -26.47 3.85
CA LEU A 394 4.33 -27.81 3.32
C LEU A 394 5.48 -27.79 2.32
N ARG A 395 6.47 -28.66 2.51
CA ARG A 395 7.66 -28.81 1.66
C ARG A 395 7.86 -30.27 1.29
N PRO A 396 6.96 -30.86 0.48
CA PRO A 396 6.99 -32.31 0.19
C PRO A 396 8.29 -32.70 -0.52
N MET A 397 8.84 -31.78 -1.33
CA MET A 397 10.09 -31.94 -2.08
C MET A 397 10.95 -30.68 -1.97
N ASN A 398 12.25 -30.81 -2.28
CA ASN A 398 13.21 -29.69 -2.18
C ASN A 398 13.04 -28.60 -3.25
N TRP A 399 12.06 -28.71 -4.11
CA TRP A 399 11.80 -27.80 -5.24
C TRP A 399 10.36 -27.32 -5.31
N ILE A 400 9.52 -27.72 -4.35
CA ILE A 400 8.15 -27.25 -4.23
C ILE A 400 7.81 -26.97 -2.75
N SER A 401 7.19 -25.87 -2.51
CA SER A 401 6.59 -25.53 -1.22
C SER A 401 5.20 -24.92 -1.42
N ALA A 402 4.31 -25.19 -0.50
CA ALA A 402 2.98 -24.60 -0.44
C ALA A 402 2.73 -24.12 0.99
N THR A 403 2.01 -23.02 1.12
CA THR A 403 1.69 -22.42 2.41
C THR A 403 0.22 -22.05 2.42
N VAL A 404 -0.44 -22.35 3.53
CA VAL A 404 -1.74 -21.77 3.86
C VAL A 404 -1.61 -20.96 5.14
N SER A 405 -2.36 -19.87 5.24
CA SER A 405 -2.25 -18.95 6.37
C SER A 405 -3.60 -18.38 6.77
N HIS A 406 -3.66 -17.91 8.01
CA HIS A 406 -4.76 -17.13 8.56
C HIS A 406 -4.19 -15.87 9.24
N THR A 407 -4.77 -14.71 8.95
CA THR A 407 -4.29 -13.42 9.42
C THR A 407 -5.31 -12.68 10.27
N MET A 408 -4.83 -12.14 11.39
CA MET A 408 -5.53 -11.21 12.26
C MET A 408 -4.99 -9.79 12.02
N LEU A 409 -5.89 -8.81 12.00
CA LEU A 409 -5.56 -7.40 11.82
C LEU A 409 -5.77 -6.62 13.10
N ASN A 410 -4.76 -5.86 13.55
CA ASN A 410 -4.80 -5.04 14.76
C ASN A 410 -5.31 -5.79 16.01
N GLY A 411 -4.96 -7.07 16.13
CA GLY A 411 -5.39 -7.94 17.23
C GLY A 411 -6.80 -8.52 17.12
N ASN A 412 -7.55 -8.16 16.07
CA ASN A 412 -8.87 -8.71 15.81
C ASN A 412 -8.80 -9.78 14.72
N ASP A 413 -9.61 -10.82 14.84
CA ASP A 413 -9.77 -11.81 13.78
C ASP A 413 -10.40 -11.15 12.56
N ALA A 414 -9.64 -11.09 11.47
CA ALA A 414 -10.11 -10.52 10.22
C ALA A 414 -10.70 -11.56 9.27
N GLY A 415 -10.61 -12.85 9.63
CA GLY A 415 -11.06 -13.96 8.78
C GLY A 415 -10.32 -14.08 7.45
N ILE A 416 -9.09 -13.51 7.36
CA ILE A 416 -8.33 -13.47 6.12
C ILE A 416 -7.49 -14.73 6.00
N PHE A 417 -7.83 -15.58 5.04
CA PHE A 417 -7.01 -16.72 4.67
C PHE A 417 -6.11 -16.38 3.49
N GLY A 418 -4.94 -16.99 3.46
CA GLY A 418 -3.97 -16.88 2.38
C GLY A 418 -3.51 -18.25 1.91
N ALA A 419 -3.13 -18.32 0.64
CA ALA A 419 -2.50 -19.49 0.05
C ALA A 419 -1.37 -19.05 -0.89
N ALA A 420 -0.27 -19.78 -0.86
CA ALA A 420 0.86 -19.54 -1.74
C ALA A 420 1.53 -20.84 -2.16
N ILE A 421 2.08 -20.83 -3.37
CA ILE A 421 2.89 -21.93 -3.89
C ILE A 421 4.19 -21.36 -4.45
N ASN A 422 5.29 -22.05 -4.20
CA ASN A 422 6.58 -21.77 -4.82
C ASN A 422 7.14 -23.05 -5.45
N PHE A 423 7.40 -22.96 -6.73
CA PHE A 423 8.00 -24.00 -7.53
C PHE A 423 9.40 -23.55 -7.95
N HIS A 424 10.45 -24.16 -7.38
CA HIS A 424 11.84 -23.70 -7.53
C HIS A 424 12.82 -24.84 -7.87
N PRO A 425 12.67 -25.48 -9.04
CA PRO A 425 13.62 -26.46 -9.53
C PRO A 425 15.01 -25.83 -9.78
N ALA A 426 15.89 -26.59 -10.42
CA ALA A 426 17.27 -26.13 -10.58
C ALA A 426 17.43 -24.86 -11.42
N LEU A 427 16.58 -24.68 -12.44
CA LEU A 427 16.76 -23.65 -13.48
C LEU A 427 15.90 -22.40 -13.24
N PHE A 428 14.73 -22.52 -12.65
CA PHE A 428 13.83 -21.38 -12.44
C PHE A 428 13.14 -21.43 -11.09
N ASN A 429 12.57 -20.30 -10.71
CA ASN A 429 11.77 -20.11 -9.52
C ASN A 429 10.49 -19.41 -9.94
N PHE A 430 9.37 -20.05 -9.71
CA PHE A 430 8.06 -19.49 -9.92
C PHE A 430 7.32 -19.47 -8.59
N TYR A 431 6.72 -18.37 -8.25
CA TYR A 431 5.83 -18.26 -7.10
C TYR A 431 4.52 -17.56 -7.46
N LEU A 432 3.49 -17.97 -6.79
CA LEU A 432 2.16 -17.37 -6.87
C LEU A 432 1.53 -17.45 -5.49
N GLY A 433 0.88 -16.39 -5.07
CA GLY A 433 0.14 -16.39 -3.83
C GLY A 433 -0.95 -15.33 -3.80
N VAL A 434 -1.90 -15.56 -2.91
CA VAL A 434 -3.00 -14.68 -2.59
C VAL A 434 -3.22 -14.67 -1.08
N ASP A 435 -3.33 -13.49 -0.50
CA ASP A 435 -3.66 -13.28 0.90
C ASP A 435 -5.02 -12.58 0.97
N PHE A 436 -6.03 -13.22 0.49
CA PHE A 436 -7.42 -12.93 0.70
C PHE A 436 -8.26 -14.07 0.14
N ILE A 437 -8.64 -14.94 1.01
CA ILE A 437 -9.66 -15.94 0.74
C ILE A 437 -10.66 -15.78 1.88
N ASP A 438 -11.74 -15.05 1.64
CA ASP A 438 -12.82 -14.99 2.62
C ASP A 438 -13.49 -16.37 2.72
N SER A 439 -13.81 -16.78 3.94
CA SER A 439 -14.55 -18.02 4.16
C SER A 439 -16.06 -17.86 3.96
N ASN A 440 -16.55 -16.63 3.92
CA ASN A 440 -17.97 -16.29 3.85
C ASN A 440 -18.28 -15.43 2.63
N TYR A 441 -19.06 -15.97 1.71
CA TYR A 441 -19.55 -15.26 0.55
C TYR A 441 -21.06 -15.08 0.63
N VAL A 442 -21.55 -13.92 0.21
CA VAL A 442 -22.97 -13.61 0.06
C VAL A 442 -23.28 -13.49 -1.42
N ASN A 443 -24.38 -14.11 -1.87
CA ASN A 443 -24.85 -13.88 -3.23
C ASN A 443 -25.64 -12.55 -3.28
N LEU A 444 -25.10 -11.54 -3.95
CA LEU A 444 -25.74 -10.23 -4.09
C LEU A 444 -26.96 -10.24 -5.05
N LEU A 445 -27.11 -11.29 -5.86
CA LEU A 445 -28.23 -11.48 -6.79
C LEU A 445 -29.22 -12.54 -6.28
N SER A 446 -29.45 -12.59 -4.98
CA SER A 446 -30.42 -13.47 -4.35
C SER A 446 -31.81 -13.24 -4.97
N GLY A 447 -32.42 -14.33 -5.49
CA GLY A 447 -33.69 -14.27 -6.21
C GLY A 447 -33.58 -14.33 -7.74
N THR A 448 -32.40 -14.44 -8.29
CA THR A 448 -32.12 -14.70 -9.71
C THR A 448 -31.32 -15.99 -9.88
N ASP A 449 -31.36 -16.60 -11.08
CA ASP A 449 -30.53 -17.76 -11.41
C ASP A 449 -29.03 -17.41 -11.57
N GLN A 450 -28.67 -16.13 -11.41
CA GLN A 450 -27.29 -15.65 -11.49
C GLN A 450 -26.66 -15.66 -10.11
N ILE A 451 -25.41 -16.15 -10.04
CA ILE A 451 -24.61 -16.15 -8.82
C ILE A 451 -23.55 -15.07 -8.96
N LEU A 452 -23.64 -14.01 -8.12
CA LEU A 452 -22.59 -13.02 -7.95
C LEU A 452 -22.05 -13.15 -6.53
N PRO A 453 -21.06 -14.03 -6.29
CA PRO A 453 -20.49 -14.22 -4.96
C PRO A 453 -19.66 -12.98 -4.62
N PHE A 454 -20.01 -12.33 -3.53
CA PHE A 454 -19.27 -11.21 -2.97
C PHE A 454 -18.73 -11.60 -1.58
N PRO A 455 -17.45 -11.34 -1.29
CA PRO A 455 -16.89 -11.66 0.02
C PRO A 455 -17.55 -10.81 1.10
N ARG A 456 -17.96 -11.44 2.19
CA ARG A 456 -18.59 -10.74 3.32
C ARG A 456 -17.65 -9.74 3.97
N ASN A 457 -16.36 -10.02 3.95
CA ASN A 457 -15.33 -9.19 4.56
C ASN A 457 -14.24 -8.82 3.52
N ALA A 458 -14.42 -7.69 2.84
CA ALA A 458 -13.51 -7.20 1.81
C ALA A 458 -12.39 -6.29 2.37
N LYS A 459 -11.84 -6.61 3.55
CA LYS A 459 -10.86 -5.73 4.21
C LYS A 459 -9.45 -5.79 3.64
N SER A 460 -9.07 -6.80 2.90
CA SER A 460 -7.71 -6.92 2.35
C SER A 460 -7.67 -7.89 1.17
N LEU A 461 -7.03 -7.49 0.10
CA LEU A 461 -6.68 -8.38 -1.03
C LEU A 461 -5.21 -8.15 -1.36
N ASN A 462 -4.44 -9.23 -1.42
CA ASN A 462 -3.07 -9.19 -1.87
C ASN A 462 -2.83 -10.32 -2.85
N VAL A 463 -2.36 -9.99 -4.03
CA VAL A 463 -1.97 -10.96 -5.06
C VAL A 463 -0.52 -10.71 -5.43
N TYR A 464 0.26 -11.77 -5.46
CA TYR A 464 1.67 -11.70 -5.82
C TYR A 464 2.11 -12.90 -6.65
N ALA A 465 2.93 -12.63 -7.62
CA ALA A 465 3.49 -13.63 -8.52
C ALA A 465 4.85 -13.20 -9.04
N GLY A 466 5.66 -14.17 -9.44
CA GLY A 466 6.92 -13.87 -10.09
C GLY A 466 7.67 -15.10 -10.59
N VAL A 467 8.55 -14.86 -11.55
CA VAL A 467 9.42 -15.85 -12.17
C VAL A 467 10.86 -15.34 -12.21
N ALA A 468 11.81 -16.14 -11.80
CA ALA A 468 13.23 -15.83 -11.92
C ALA A 468 14.02 -17.06 -12.38
N PHE A 469 15.17 -16.85 -12.99
CA PHE A 469 16.10 -17.92 -13.29
C PHE A 469 16.94 -18.24 -12.06
N ASN A 470 16.99 -19.51 -11.70
CA ASN A 470 17.86 -20.02 -10.64
C ASN A 470 19.21 -20.44 -11.21
N PHE A 471 20.24 -20.22 -10.42
CA PHE A 471 21.56 -20.79 -10.69
C PHE A 471 22.24 -21.25 -9.39
N ALA A 472 23.37 -21.88 -9.51
CA ALA A 472 24.29 -22.33 -8.47
C ALA A 472 23.74 -22.44 -7.02
N ARG A 473 23.43 -23.68 -6.60
CA ARG A 473 23.22 -23.96 -5.18
C ARG A 473 24.56 -24.08 -4.48
N PRO A 474 24.88 -23.29 -3.46
CA PRO A 474 26.16 -23.36 -2.76
C PRO A 474 26.33 -24.71 -2.03
N LYS A 475 27.57 -25.17 -1.91
CA LYS A 475 27.89 -26.50 -1.35
C LYS A 475 27.29 -26.72 0.05
N HIS A 476 27.30 -25.69 0.92
CA HIS A 476 26.78 -25.75 2.30
C HIS A 476 25.25 -25.87 2.40
N LEU A 477 24.51 -25.54 1.33
CA LEU A 477 23.06 -25.66 1.23
C LEU A 477 22.61 -26.89 0.40
N ARG A 478 23.55 -27.69 -0.11
CA ARG A 478 23.21 -28.91 -0.86
C ARG A 478 22.72 -29.98 0.12
N PRO A 479 21.65 -30.72 -0.20
CA PRO A 479 21.27 -31.90 0.58
C PRO A 479 22.46 -32.86 0.62
N GLU A 480 22.75 -33.44 1.78
CA GLU A 480 23.72 -34.50 1.88
C GLU A 480 23.32 -35.63 0.94
N LYS A 481 24.20 -36.00 0.01
CA LYS A 481 24.04 -37.24 -0.77
C LYS A 481 24.06 -38.37 0.25
N LYS A 482 22.93 -39.10 0.40
CA LYS A 482 22.99 -40.41 1.06
C LYS A 482 24.13 -41.18 0.38
N LYS A 483 25.19 -41.48 1.11
CA LYS A 483 26.17 -42.50 0.68
C LYS A 483 25.33 -43.77 0.58
N GLN A 484 25.02 -44.23 -0.63
CA GLN A 484 24.63 -45.59 -0.87
C GLN A 484 25.86 -46.43 -0.45
N ARG A 485 25.83 -46.95 0.76
CA ARG A 485 26.64 -48.10 1.09
C ARG A 485 26.01 -49.27 0.35
N PHE A 486 26.62 -49.66 -0.72
CA PHE A 486 26.47 -51.01 -1.23
C PHE A 486 27.24 -51.89 -0.23
N GLU A 487 26.53 -52.59 0.62
CA GLU A 487 26.95 -53.82 1.24
C GLU A 487 26.34 -54.98 0.46
#